data_ac66fe239716385fe28d08e51562dd8f
#
_entry.id   ac66fe239716385fe28d08e51562dd8f
#
_cell.length_a   1.000
_cell.length_b   1.000
_cell.length_c   1.000
_cell.angle_alpha   90.00
_cell.angle_beta   90.00
_cell.angle_gamma   90.00
#
_symmetry.space_group_name_H-M   'P 1'
#
loop_
_entity.id
_entity.type
_entity.pdbx_description
1 polymer ?
#
loop_
_entity_poly.entity_id
_entity_poly.type
_entity_poly.pdbx_seq_one_letter_code
_entity_poly.pdbx_strand_id
1 'polypeptide(L)'
;MESLTLYMLTFNCARNPVDVDRFAHHFFDALPLTDSSSAPTPPDLIVLSLQEIAPIAYAFLGGSFLAPYFASLSQVVERAVSNRWETHYVNMVTDNSGMTGLMVYARSDVAERISSIDIARVGFGFQQMGNKGAVGARLAYATQKTSDDTVDLTFIAAHLAPMEYAVRQRNEDWRSMVERLVFDRVTPRARENAETGDDSESTALLNGSTRSSGDDYRGIFIPTSYLFLAGDLNYRTSNASPRSEDCARFPQAEVDPADPRHFSHLLKEDQLTREMRQSRSFHGLSEAPITFPPTYKYTNAARQAAARGTGSEEWLWTSTRWPSWCDRVLYLETLPGLGEEARVRPLKYNSLPLFPTSDHRAVALSAFVPLSSRPPADATQSASPFQIDPEWASKREAARRKELVVGCLAYLGLTWEGNGLLVASVIGVLGAWLVLRSLFNA
;
A
#
# COMPACT_ATOMS: atom_id res chain seq x y z
N MET A 1 25.01 -7.64 15.56
CA MET A 1 23.68 -8.17 15.30
C MET A 1 23.42 -8.05 13.80
N GLU A 2 22.99 -9.12 13.15
CA GLU A 2 22.62 -9.06 11.73
C GLU A 2 21.39 -8.16 11.55
N SER A 3 21.34 -7.39 10.47
CA SER A 3 20.21 -6.48 10.18
C SER A 3 19.96 -6.44 8.69
N LEU A 4 18.69 -6.23 8.31
CA LEU A 4 18.28 -5.93 6.94
C LEU A 4 18.09 -4.43 6.75
N THR A 5 18.39 -3.96 5.55
CA THR A 5 18.03 -2.62 5.09
C THR A 5 16.71 -2.67 4.34
N LEU A 6 15.72 -1.92 4.83
CA LEU A 6 14.39 -1.79 4.23
C LEU A 6 14.25 -0.45 3.53
N TYR A 7 13.68 -0.47 2.33
CA TYR A 7 13.14 0.72 1.66
C TYR A 7 11.65 0.51 1.41
N MET A 8 10.80 1.21 2.15
CA MET A 8 9.34 1.12 2.01
C MET A 8 8.78 2.43 1.48
N LEU A 9 8.08 2.37 0.34
CA LEU A 9 7.49 3.50 -0.34
C LEU A 9 5.98 3.34 -0.41
N THR A 10 5.24 4.42 -0.11
CA THR A 10 3.80 4.51 -0.37
C THR A 10 3.48 5.55 -1.43
N PHE A 11 2.55 5.22 -2.33
CA PHE A 11 2.11 6.12 -3.39
C PHE A 11 0.65 5.89 -3.78
N ASN A 12 -0.15 6.96 -3.71
CA ASN A 12 -1.47 6.97 -4.32
C ASN A 12 -1.33 7.29 -5.82
N CYS A 13 -1.59 6.30 -6.68
CA CYS A 13 -1.41 6.39 -8.14
C CYS A 13 -2.50 7.22 -8.85
N ALA A 14 -3.54 7.67 -8.12
CA ALA A 14 -4.70 8.41 -8.66
C ALA A 14 -5.33 7.72 -9.89
N ARG A 15 -5.28 6.40 -9.95
CA ARG A 15 -5.83 5.53 -11.03
C ARG A 15 -5.14 5.69 -12.38
N ASN A 16 -3.96 6.28 -12.42
CA ASN A 16 -3.16 6.49 -13.62
C ASN A 16 -1.96 5.54 -13.64
N PRO A 17 -1.52 5.08 -14.82
CA PRO A 17 -0.19 4.51 -14.99
C PRO A 17 0.88 5.52 -14.57
N VAL A 18 1.97 5.01 -14.01
CA VAL A 18 3.11 5.85 -13.59
C VAL A 18 3.98 6.24 -14.78
N ASP A 19 4.61 7.42 -14.70
CA ASP A 19 5.70 7.81 -15.59
C ASP A 19 6.98 7.08 -15.13
N VAL A 20 7.32 6.01 -15.83
CA VAL A 20 8.39 5.08 -15.42
C VAL A 20 9.74 5.79 -15.30
N ASP A 21 10.11 6.62 -16.28
CA ASP A 21 11.42 7.28 -16.31
C ASP A 21 11.58 8.27 -15.16
N ARG A 22 10.59 9.11 -15.02
CA ARG A 22 10.59 10.14 -13.99
C ARG A 22 10.51 9.55 -12.59
N PHE A 23 9.67 8.54 -12.40
CA PHE A 23 9.55 7.90 -11.09
C PHE A 23 10.84 7.15 -10.73
N ALA A 24 11.42 6.40 -11.66
CA ALA A 24 12.69 5.71 -11.46
C ALA A 24 13.85 6.66 -11.10
N HIS A 25 13.89 7.86 -11.70
CA HIS A 25 14.91 8.86 -11.39
C HIS A 25 14.88 9.30 -9.92
N HIS A 26 13.68 9.49 -9.35
CA HIS A 26 13.47 9.96 -7.99
C HIS A 26 13.20 8.86 -6.98
N PHE A 27 13.10 7.60 -7.42
CA PHE A 27 12.64 6.48 -6.61
C PHE A 27 13.39 6.35 -5.28
N PHE A 28 14.68 6.57 -5.29
CA PHE A 28 15.55 6.43 -4.12
C PHE A 28 15.96 7.76 -3.46
N ASP A 29 15.23 8.85 -3.66
CA ASP A 29 15.54 10.15 -3.03
C ASP A 29 15.41 10.13 -1.50
N ALA A 30 14.68 9.17 -0.95
CA ALA A 30 14.60 8.94 0.48
C ALA A 30 15.61 7.90 1.02
N LEU A 31 16.68 7.59 0.29
CA LEU A 31 17.85 6.92 0.86
C LEU A 31 18.75 7.95 1.56
N PRO A 32 19.44 7.56 2.65
CA PRO A 32 20.42 8.42 3.27
C PRO A 32 21.53 8.80 2.27
N LEU A 33 21.96 10.04 2.32
CA LEU A 33 23.17 10.45 1.62
C LEU A 33 24.36 9.80 2.32
N THR A 34 25.16 9.05 1.61
CA THR A 34 26.44 8.54 2.12
C THR A 34 27.48 9.65 2.09
N ASP A 35 28.32 9.70 3.09
CA ASP A 35 29.52 10.56 3.05
C ASP A 35 30.29 10.31 1.75
N SER A 36 30.82 11.36 1.16
CA SER A 36 31.29 11.54 -0.22
C SER A 36 32.31 10.52 -0.78
N SER A 37 32.52 9.38 -0.12
CA SER A 37 33.50 8.36 -0.55
C SER A 37 32.93 6.97 -0.84
N SER A 38 31.68 6.69 -0.52
CA SER A 38 31.06 5.37 -0.80
C SER A 38 29.68 5.50 -1.44
N ALA A 39 29.41 4.73 -2.50
CA ALA A 39 28.06 4.63 -3.06
C ALA A 39 27.07 4.09 -2.01
N PRO A 40 25.83 4.59 -1.97
CA PRO A 40 24.82 4.05 -1.06
C PRO A 40 24.61 2.55 -1.33
N THR A 41 24.55 1.74 -0.28
CA THR A 41 24.31 0.29 -0.41
C THR A 41 22.88 0.05 -0.88
N PRO A 42 22.66 -0.92 -1.79
CA PRO A 42 21.31 -1.29 -2.22
C PRO A 42 20.52 -1.84 -1.02
N PRO A 43 19.24 -1.45 -0.85
CA PRO A 43 18.37 -2.02 0.17
C PRO A 43 18.26 -3.54 0.05
N ASP A 44 18.14 -4.26 1.15
CA ASP A 44 17.88 -5.71 1.14
C ASP A 44 16.46 -6.02 0.66
N LEU A 45 15.51 -5.18 1.08
CA LEU A 45 14.09 -5.27 0.71
C LEU A 45 13.58 -3.92 0.18
N ILE A 46 12.78 -3.97 -0.89
CA ILE A 46 12.03 -2.84 -1.43
C ILE A 46 10.54 -3.20 -1.36
N VAL A 47 9.74 -2.34 -0.70
CA VAL A 47 8.30 -2.55 -0.52
C VAL A 47 7.54 -1.37 -1.09
N LEU A 48 6.58 -1.62 -1.96
CA LEU A 48 5.66 -0.62 -2.52
C LEU A 48 4.26 -0.84 -1.95
N SER A 49 3.77 0.15 -1.24
CA SER A 49 2.38 0.28 -0.78
C SER A 49 1.65 1.24 -1.71
N LEU A 50 0.67 0.74 -2.46
CA LEU A 50 0.06 1.43 -3.57
C LEU A 50 -1.43 1.64 -3.32
N GLN A 51 -1.94 2.83 -3.65
CA GLN A 51 -3.35 3.14 -3.53
C GLN A 51 -3.87 3.70 -4.86
N GLU A 52 -5.15 3.49 -5.12
CA GLU A 52 -5.77 3.85 -6.41
C GLU A 52 -4.93 3.37 -7.61
N ILE A 53 -4.47 2.10 -7.56
CA ILE A 53 -3.55 1.51 -8.55
C ILE A 53 -4.11 1.52 -9.97
N ALA A 54 -5.44 1.41 -10.12
CA ALA A 54 -6.15 1.38 -11.39
C ALA A 54 -7.58 1.89 -11.23
N PRO A 55 -8.29 2.22 -12.33
CA PRO A 55 -9.74 2.43 -12.31
C PRO A 55 -10.49 1.28 -11.64
N ILE A 56 -11.60 1.61 -10.95
CA ILE A 56 -12.35 0.65 -10.12
C ILE A 56 -12.77 -0.62 -10.89
N ALA A 57 -13.11 -0.48 -12.17
CA ALA A 57 -13.46 -1.61 -13.03
C ALA A 57 -12.33 -2.64 -13.08
N TYR A 58 -11.12 -2.20 -13.42
CA TYR A 58 -9.95 -3.07 -13.55
C TYR A 58 -9.47 -3.58 -12.19
N ALA A 59 -9.50 -2.73 -11.17
CA ALA A 59 -9.08 -3.10 -9.81
C ALA A 59 -9.98 -4.19 -9.20
N PHE A 60 -11.29 -4.14 -9.46
CA PHE A 60 -12.24 -5.12 -8.94
C PHE A 60 -12.28 -6.41 -9.76
N LEU A 61 -12.06 -6.35 -11.05
CA LEU A 61 -11.89 -7.56 -11.87
C LEU A 61 -10.57 -8.27 -11.49
N GLY A 62 -9.48 -7.53 -11.36
CA GLY A 62 -8.17 -8.09 -11.02
C GLY A 62 -7.50 -8.81 -12.18
N GLY A 63 -6.54 -9.72 -11.87
CA GLY A 63 -5.86 -10.54 -12.88
C GLY A 63 -5.22 -9.73 -13.99
N SER A 64 -5.43 -10.12 -15.24
CA SER A 64 -4.87 -9.48 -16.42
C SER A 64 -5.22 -7.99 -16.58
N PHE A 65 -6.32 -7.52 -15.98
CA PHE A 65 -6.70 -6.11 -16.00
C PHE A 65 -5.76 -5.22 -15.18
N LEU A 66 -5.11 -5.78 -14.16
CA LEU A 66 -4.11 -5.07 -13.34
C LEU A 66 -2.68 -5.24 -13.82
N ALA A 67 -2.40 -6.24 -14.65
CA ALA A 67 -1.06 -6.54 -15.13
C ALA A 67 -0.30 -5.32 -15.73
N PRO A 68 -0.90 -4.46 -16.56
CA PRO A 68 -0.20 -3.28 -17.10
C PRO A 68 0.24 -2.28 -16.02
N TYR A 69 -0.58 -2.11 -14.96
CA TYR A 69 -0.29 -1.18 -13.87
C TYR A 69 0.86 -1.69 -13.00
N PHE A 70 0.84 -2.96 -12.63
CA PHE A 70 1.93 -3.58 -11.87
C PHE A 70 3.22 -3.69 -12.71
N ALA A 71 3.11 -3.99 -14.01
CA ALA A 71 4.28 -4.04 -14.90
C ALA A 71 4.99 -2.69 -15.00
N SER A 72 4.27 -1.57 -15.08
CA SER A 72 4.89 -0.24 -15.10
C SER A 72 5.63 0.06 -13.79
N LEU A 73 5.11 -0.37 -12.65
CA LEU A 73 5.76 -0.22 -11.34
C LEU A 73 6.98 -1.14 -11.20
N SER A 74 6.93 -2.37 -11.74
CA SER A 74 8.10 -3.25 -11.82
C SER A 74 9.22 -2.61 -12.64
N GLN A 75 8.89 -2.02 -13.79
CA GLN A 75 9.85 -1.29 -14.61
C GLN A 75 10.48 -0.10 -13.88
N VAL A 76 9.70 0.60 -13.04
CA VAL A 76 10.24 1.67 -12.18
C VAL A 76 11.32 1.12 -11.26
N VAL A 77 11.04 0.02 -10.54
CA VAL A 77 12.01 -0.60 -9.62
C VAL A 77 13.24 -1.07 -10.36
N GLU A 78 13.09 -1.83 -11.45
CA GLU A 78 14.19 -2.35 -12.27
C GLU A 78 15.09 -1.21 -12.76
N ARG A 79 14.48 -0.14 -13.31
CA ARG A 79 15.22 1.01 -13.84
C ARG A 79 15.89 1.82 -12.73
N ALA A 80 15.21 2.04 -11.61
CA ALA A 80 15.77 2.75 -10.48
C ALA A 80 16.97 2.02 -9.87
N VAL A 81 16.91 0.69 -9.79
CA VAL A 81 18.00 -0.17 -9.34
C VAL A 81 19.15 -0.14 -10.32
N SER A 82 18.91 -0.41 -11.61
CA SER A 82 19.96 -0.46 -12.65
C SER A 82 20.66 0.87 -12.85
N ASN A 83 20.02 2.00 -12.57
CA ASN A 83 20.64 3.32 -12.61
C ASN A 83 21.67 3.55 -11.51
N ARG A 84 21.66 2.76 -10.43
CA ARG A 84 22.48 3.00 -9.24
C ARG A 84 23.41 1.85 -8.87
N TRP A 85 23.04 0.60 -9.19
CA TRP A 85 23.75 -0.60 -8.74
C TRP A 85 23.73 -1.71 -9.79
N GLU A 86 24.78 -2.51 -9.79
CA GLU A 86 24.86 -3.78 -10.52
C GLU A 86 24.31 -4.92 -9.65
N THR A 87 23.00 -4.89 -9.37
CA THR A 87 22.33 -5.90 -8.54
C THR A 87 20.96 -6.22 -9.09
N HIS A 88 20.41 -7.37 -8.69
CA HIS A 88 19.10 -7.84 -9.12
C HIS A 88 18.17 -8.05 -7.94
N TYR A 89 16.90 -7.76 -8.17
CA TYR A 89 15.84 -8.01 -7.21
C TYR A 89 14.84 -9.02 -7.76
N VAL A 90 14.37 -9.91 -6.88
CA VAL A 90 13.31 -10.86 -7.16
C VAL A 90 12.00 -10.27 -6.66
N ASN A 91 10.97 -10.25 -7.51
CA ASN A 91 9.62 -9.91 -7.07
C ASN A 91 9.07 -11.07 -6.24
N MET A 92 8.98 -10.87 -4.93
CA MET A 92 8.49 -11.88 -3.98
C MET A 92 6.97 -11.90 -3.88
N VAL A 93 6.35 -10.71 -3.98
CA VAL A 93 4.90 -10.51 -3.85
C VAL A 93 4.45 -9.42 -4.79
N THR A 94 3.38 -9.71 -5.54
CA THR A 94 2.53 -8.71 -6.21
C THR A 94 1.10 -9.10 -5.91
N ASP A 95 0.39 -8.29 -5.12
CA ASP A 95 -0.96 -8.60 -4.66
C ASP A 95 -1.82 -7.35 -4.46
N ASN A 96 -3.14 -7.52 -4.42
CA ASN A 96 -4.05 -6.41 -4.18
C ASN A 96 -5.33 -6.80 -3.42
N SER A 97 -5.90 -5.81 -2.75
CA SER A 97 -7.28 -5.83 -2.25
C SER A 97 -8.04 -4.68 -2.92
N GLY A 98 -8.78 -5.00 -3.98
CA GLY A 98 -9.43 -3.99 -4.82
C GLY A 98 -8.42 -2.96 -5.36
N MET A 99 -8.56 -1.69 -4.96
CA MET A 99 -7.73 -0.58 -5.45
C MET A 99 -6.43 -0.37 -4.65
N THR A 100 -6.16 -1.18 -3.62
CA THR A 100 -4.94 -1.12 -2.81
C THR A 100 -4.01 -2.26 -3.20
N GLY A 101 -2.75 -1.96 -3.56
CA GLY A 101 -1.75 -2.93 -4.00
C GLY A 101 -0.53 -2.97 -3.09
N LEU A 102 0.12 -4.13 -3.06
CA LEU A 102 1.39 -4.37 -2.38
C LEU A 102 2.34 -5.10 -3.31
N MET A 103 3.56 -4.57 -3.45
CA MET A 103 4.65 -5.27 -4.12
C MET A 103 5.84 -5.36 -3.17
N VAL A 104 6.48 -6.52 -3.12
CA VAL A 104 7.66 -6.75 -2.28
C VAL A 104 8.74 -7.34 -3.16
N TYR A 105 9.90 -6.70 -3.14
CA TYR A 105 11.10 -7.16 -3.82
C TYR A 105 12.19 -7.45 -2.80
N ALA A 106 12.90 -8.55 -3.00
CA ALA A 106 14.09 -8.89 -2.23
C ALA A 106 15.30 -8.93 -3.16
N ARG A 107 16.44 -8.40 -2.69
CA ARG A 107 17.71 -8.59 -3.39
C ARG A 107 17.96 -10.10 -3.53
N SER A 108 18.58 -10.56 -4.64
CA SER A 108 18.67 -11.98 -4.99
C SER A 108 19.23 -12.87 -3.88
N ASP A 109 20.26 -12.41 -3.17
CA ASP A 109 20.87 -13.12 -2.04
C ASP A 109 19.96 -13.18 -0.81
N VAL A 110 19.13 -12.16 -0.62
CA VAL A 110 18.11 -12.08 0.46
C VAL A 110 16.90 -12.96 0.14
N ALA A 111 16.50 -13.01 -1.15
CA ALA A 111 15.38 -13.81 -1.62
C ALA A 111 15.57 -15.31 -1.32
N GLU A 112 16.80 -15.82 -1.43
CA GLU A 112 17.14 -17.23 -1.09
C GLU A 112 16.90 -17.58 0.38
N ARG A 113 16.84 -16.58 1.26
CA ARG A 113 16.63 -16.76 2.72
C ARG A 113 15.16 -16.62 3.12
N ILE A 114 14.25 -16.30 2.20
CA ILE A 114 12.81 -16.22 2.47
C ILE A 114 12.21 -17.60 2.29
N SER A 115 11.87 -18.26 3.40
CA SER A 115 11.39 -19.64 3.43
C SER A 115 9.90 -19.78 3.17
N SER A 116 9.10 -18.76 3.49
CA SER A 116 7.66 -18.79 3.24
C SER A 116 7.05 -17.39 3.16
N ILE A 117 5.89 -17.32 2.52
CA ILE A 117 5.11 -16.08 2.32
C ILE A 117 3.66 -16.38 2.67
N ASP A 118 3.09 -15.55 3.53
CA ASP A 118 1.66 -15.55 3.85
C ASP A 118 1.04 -14.24 3.39
N ILE A 119 -0.19 -14.28 2.86
CA ILE A 119 -0.90 -13.13 2.30
C ILE A 119 -2.20 -12.90 3.02
N ALA A 120 -2.58 -11.63 3.19
CA ALA A 120 -3.85 -11.23 3.77
C ALA A 120 -4.50 -10.10 2.98
N ARG A 121 -5.84 -10.09 2.91
CA ARG A 121 -6.61 -9.04 2.22
C ARG A 121 -7.86 -8.70 2.99
N VAL A 122 -8.20 -7.41 3.04
CA VAL A 122 -9.47 -6.92 3.64
C VAL A 122 -9.95 -5.68 2.91
N GLY A 123 -11.26 -5.59 2.69
CA GLY A 123 -11.93 -4.37 2.26
C GLY A 123 -12.71 -3.75 3.42
N PHE A 124 -12.74 -2.44 3.49
CA PHE A 124 -13.57 -1.66 4.43
C PHE A 124 -14.27 -0.46 3.77
N GLY A 125 -14.25 -0.38 2.45
CA GLY A 125 -15.06 0.55 1.71
C GLY A 125 -16.55 0.23 1.76
N PHE A 126 -17.32 0.80 0.84
CA PHE A 126 -18.76 0.57 0.79
C PHE A 126 -19.09 -0.93 0.74
N GLN A 127 -19.90 -1.42 1.67
CA GLN A 127 -20.22 -2.84 1.87
C GLN A 127 -18.97 -3.75 1.99
N GLN A 128 -17.90 -3.24 2.55
CA GLN A 128 -16.63 -3.93 2.78
C GLN A 128 -15.86 -4.27 1.48
N MET A 129 -16.18 -3.62 0.36
CA MET A 129 -15.44 -3.77 -0.90
C MET A 129 -14.09 -3.03 -0.84
N GLY A 130 -13.15 -3.45 -1.68
CA GLY A 130 -11.76 -2.98 -1.71
C GLY A 130 -11.53 -1.64 -2.44
N ASN A 131 -12.57 -0.80 -2.61
CA ASN A 131 -12.35 0.59 -3.01
C ASN A 131 -11.62 1.39 -1.90
N LYS A 132 -11.71 0.94 -0.66
CA LYS A 132 -10.84 1.21 0.48
C LYS A 132 -10.54 -0.14 1.14
N GLY A 133 -9.29 -0.39 1.55
CA GLY A 133 -8.92 -1.70 2.05
C GLY A 133 -7.45 -1.77 2.45
N ALA A 134 -7.02 -2.98 2.78
CA ALA A 134 -5.62 -3.30 3.01
C ALA A 134 -5.25 -4.66 2.43
N VAL A 135 -3.99 -4.77 2.06
CA VAL A 135 -3.34 -6.02 1.64
C VAL A 135 -2.04 -6.15 2.41
N GLY A 136 -1.76 -7.35 2.90
CA GLY A 136 -0.57 -7.64 3.69
C GLY A 136 0.20 -8.85 3.17
N ALA A 137 1.51 -8.81 3.34
CA ALA A 137 2.41 -9.94 3.12
C ALA A 137 3.27 -10.14 4.37
N ARG A 138 3.43 -11.40 4.78
CA ARG A 138 4.35 -11.80 5.85
C ARG A 138 5.38 -12.75 5.28
N LEU A 139 6.64 -12.41 5.43
CA LEU A 139 7.78 -13.18 4.96
C LEU A 139 8.51 -13.78 6.15
N ALA A 140 8.71 -15.09 6.15
CA ALA A 140 9.59 -15.74 7.11
C ALA A 140 11.01 -15.73 6.57
N TYR A 141 11.88 -14.96 7.20
CA TYR A 141 13.29 -14.79 6.83
C TYR A 141 14.18 -15.67 7.73
N ALA A 142 14.95 -16.57 7.14
CA ALA A 142 15.90 -17.43 7.86
C ALA A 142 17.12 -16.62 8.29
N THR A 143 17.38 -16.55 9.60
CA THR A 143 18.52 -15.79 10.15
C THR A 143 19.86 -16.45 9.82
N GLN A 144 19.89 -17.78 9.61
CA GLN A 144 21.05 -18.54 9.17
C GLN A 144 20.65 -19.52 8.07
N LYS A 145 21.56 -19.80 7.11
CA LYS A 145 21.29 -20.72 5.97
C LYS A 145 20.94 -22.16 6.39
N THR A 146 21.28 -22.58 7.60
CA THR A 146 21.13 -23.95 8.10
C THR A 146 20.26 -24.07 9.36
N SER A 147 19.60 -22.99 9.77
CA SER A 147 18.78 -22.92 10.98
C SER A 147 17.31 -22.82 10.64
N ASP A 148 16.46 -23.48 11.42
CA ASP A 148 15.00 -23.29 11.41
C ASP A 148 14.57 -21.95 12.06
N ASP A 149 15.52 -21.17 12.58
CA ASP A 149 15.25 -19.89 13.22
C ASP A 149 14.90 -18.83 12.17
N THR A 150 13.68 -18.38 12.20
CA THR A 150 13.15 -17.33 11.31
C THR A 150 12.72 -16.09 12.07
N VAL A 151 12.86 -14.93 11.42
CA VAL A 151 12.24 -13.68 11.82
C VAL A 151 11.17 -13.35 10.80
N ASP A 152 9.97 -13.05 11.29
CA ASP A 152 8.87 -12.66 10.42
C ASP A 152 8.92 -11.15 10.12
N LEU A 153 8.67 -10.80 8.87
CA LEU A 153 8.57 -9.43 8.38
C LEU A 153 7.19 -9.24 7.78
N THR A 154 6.33 -8.49 8.45
CA THR A 154 4.96 -8.20 7.98
C THR A 154 4.90 -6.81 7.37
N PHE A 155 4.47 -6.74 6.11
CA PHE A 155 4.25 -5.51 5.36
C PHE A 155 2.77 -5.36 5.04
N ILE A 156 2.20 -4.18 5.28
CA ILE A 156 0.79 -3.87 5.01
C ILE A 156 0.71 -2.61 4.17
N ALA A 157 0.02 -2.70 3.05
CA ALA A 157 -0.44 -1.56 2.28
C ALA A 157 -1.89 -1.24 2.64
N ALA A 158 -2.21 0.02 2.91
CA ALA A 158 -3.54 0.44 3.37
C ALA A 158 -4.06 1.68 2.63
N HIS A 159 -5.38 1.75 2.46
CA HIS A 159 -6.09 2.92 1.97
C HIS A 159 -7.36 3.13 2.77
N LEU A 160 -7.38 4.16 3.64
CA LEU A 160 -8.47 4.40 4.58
C LEU A 160 -9.50 5.41 4.05
N ALA A 161 -10.57 5.60 4.82
CA ALA A 161 -11.68 6.47 4.49
C ALA A 161 -11.24 7.92 4.24
N PRO A 162 -11.66 8.56 3.11
CA PRO A 162 -11.34 9.94 2.78
C PRO A 162 -12.16 10.93 3.62
N MET A 163 -12.01 12.22 3.33
CA MET A 163 -12.72 13.38 3.89
C MET A 163 -12.26 13.79 5.29
N GLU A 164 -12.28 15.10 5.52
CA GLU A 164 -11.79 15.72 6.75
C GLU A 164 -12.53 15.21 8.00
N TYR A 165 -13.85 15.12 7.92
CA TYR A 165 -14.72 14.72 9.04
C TYR A 165 -14.67 13.20 9.36
N ALA A 166 -14.03 12.39 8.52
CA ALA A 166 -14.10 10.92 8.62
C ALA A 166 -13.08 10.30 9.59
N VAL A 167 -12.60 11.04 10.59
CA VAL A 167 -11.64 10.53 11.60
C VAL A 167 -12.12 9.25 12.25
N ARG A 168 -13.38 9.24 12.71
CA ARG A 168 -13.98 8.07 13.34
C ARG A 168 -13.98 6.86 12.41
N GLN A 169 -14.33 7.06 11.13
CA GLN A 169 -14.34 5.98 10.14
C GLN A 169 -12.92 5.41 9.92
N ARG A 170 -11.90 6.26 9.86
CA ARG A 170 -10.50 5.80 9.74
C ARG A 170 -10.06 4.97 10.96
N ASN A 171 -10.49 5.35 12.17
CA ASN A 171 -10.22 4.55 13.37
C ASN A 171 -10.98 3.21 13.33
N GLU A 172 -12.20 3.18 12.78
CA GLU A 172 -12.97 1.95 12.54
C GLU A 172 -12.36 1.09 11.42
N ASP A 173 -11.79 1.70 10.36
CA ASP A 173 -11.04 1.00 9.30
C ASP A 173 -9.80 0.32 9.90
N TRP A 174 -9.05 1.00 10.78
CA TRP A 174 -7.94 0.41 11.52
C TRP A 174 -8.39 -0.79 12.36
N ARG A 175 -9.45 -0.65 13.12
CA ARG A 175 -10.03 -1.75 13.89
C ARG A 175 -10.38 -2.93 12.98
N SER A 176 -11.07 -2.67 11.89
CA SER A 176 -11.44 -3.67 10.89
C SER A 176 -10.22 -4.37 10.27
N MET A 177 -9.11 -3.63 10.09
CA MET A 177 -7.85 -4.20 9.62
C MET A 177 -7.30 -5.20 10.65
N VAL A 178 -7.24 -4.81 11.93
CA VAL A 178 -6.74 -5.70 12.99
C VAL A 178 -7.60 -6.95 13.13
N GLU A 179 -8.93 -6.79 13.07
CA GLU A 179 -9.89 -7.88 13.24
C GLU A 179 -9.96 -8.84 12.04
N ARG A 180 -9.64 -8.39 10.81
CA ARG A 180 -9.97 -9.15 9.59
C ARG A 180 -8.84 -9.32 8.59
N LEU A 181 -7.69 -8.66 8.76
CA LEU A 181 -6.53 -8.91 7.92
C LEU A 181 -5.81 -10.15 8.45
N VAL A 182 -6.29 -11.32 8.03
CA VAL A 182 -5.83 -12.65 8.49
C VAL A 182 -4.97 -13.29 7.41
N PHE A 183 -3.78 -13.75 7.78
CA PHE A 183 -2.77 -14.27 6.88
C PHE A 183 -2.98 -15.76 6.58
N ASP A 184 -2.97 -16.09 5.30
CA ASP A 184 -3.02 -17.46 4.78
C ASP A 184 -1.74 -17.77 3.99
N ARG A 185 -1.21 -19.01 4.13
CA ARG A 185 0.00 -19.45 3.44
C ARG A 185 -0.21 -19.52 1.93
N VAL A 186 0.72 -18.90 1.17
CA VAL A 186 0.78 -19.09 -0.28
C VAL A 186 1.49 -20.42 -0.58
N THR A 187 0.75 -21.38 -1.14
CA THR A 187 1.37 -22.65 -1.56
C THR A 187 2.12 -22.47 -2.89
N PRO A 188 3.23 -23.23 -3.13
CA PRO A 188 4.01 -23.12 -4.36
C PRO A 188 3.19 -23.27 -5.65
N ARG A 189 2.12 -24.07 -5.63
CA ARG A 189 1.24 -24.34 -6.78
C ARG A 189 0.45 -23.09 -7.23
N ALA A 190 0.10 -22.21 -6.29
CA ALA A 190 -0.56 -20.94 -6.61
C ALA A 190 0.40 -19.93 -7.26
N ARG A 191 1.71 -20.09 -7.05
CA ARG A 191 2.76 -19.22 -7.60
C ARG A 191 3.03 -19.53 -9.07
N GLU A 192 3.06 -20.82 -9.46
CA GLU A 192 3.24 -21.24 -10.87
C GLU A 192 2.06 -20.81 -11.75
N ASN A 193 0.82 -20.87 -11.23
CA ASN A 193 -0.37 -20.44 -11.98
C ASN A 193 -0.45 -18.91 -12.16
N ALA A 194 0.14 -18.12 -11.26
CA ALA A 194 0.21 -16.66 -11.42
C ALA A 194 1.22 -16.23 -12.50
N GLU A 195 2.27 -17.03 -12.73
CA GLU A 195 3.27 -16.76 -13.77
C GLU A 195 2.85 -17.23 -15.16
N THR A 196 1.96 -18.23 -15.28
CA THR A 196 1.53 -18.81 -16.57
C THR A 196 0.27 -18.19 -17.18
N GLY A 197 -0.40 -17.28 -16.46
CA GLY A 197 -1.58 -16.57 -17.01
C GLY A 197 -2.77 -17.48 -17.35
N ASP A 198 -2.79 -18.72 -16.83
CA ASP A 198 -3.90 -19.64 -17.06
C ASP A 198 -5.02 -19.35 -16.07
N ASP A 199 -6.10 -18.73 -16.58
CA ASP A 199 -7.33 -18.37 -15.87
C ASP A 199 -8.14 -19.60 -15.41
N SER A 200 -7.50 -20.59 -14.82
CA SER A 200 -8.22 -21.60 -14.08
C SER A 200 -8.51 -21.09 -12.68
N GLU A 201 -9.62 -20.41 -12.56
CA GLU A 201 -10.34 -20.12 -11.32
C GLU A 201 -10.83 -21.45 -10.70
N SER A 202 -9.91 -22.37 -10.46
CA SER A 202 -10.17 -23.62 -9.79
C SER A 202 -9.65 -23.53 -8.37
N THR A 203 -10.53 -22.97 -7.50
CA THR A 203 -10.87 -23.63 -6.26
C THR A 203 -9.68 -23.99 -5.37
N ALA A 204 -9.11 -23.01 -4.69
CA ALA A 204 -8.56 -23.25 -3.36
C ALA A 204 -9.71 -23.38 -2.32
N LEU A 205 -10.83 -23.98 -2.75
CA LEU A 205 -11.84 -24.54 -1.88
C LEU A 205 -11.44 -25.99 -1.62
N LEU A 206 -11.18 -26.31 -0.33
CA LEU A 206 -10.93 -27.66 0.17
C LEU A 206 -9.48 -28.17 0.04
N ASN A 207 -8.62 -27.65 0.90
CA ASN A 207 -7.77 -28.55 1.71
C ASN A 207 -7.38 -27.84 3.01
N GLY A 208 -8.23 -27.98 3.99
CA GLY A 208 -7.89 -27.76 5.37
C GLY A 208 -6.79 -28.74 5.79
N SER A 209 -5.53 -28.40 5.56
CA SER A 209 -4.46 -29.03 6.29
C SER A 209 -4.40 -28.35 7.65
N THR A 210 -5.04 -28.99 8.61
CA THR A 210 -4.94 -28.80 10.03
C THR A 210 -3.47 -28.70 10.46
N ARG A 211 -2.97 -27.48 10.59
CA ARG A 211 -2.00 -27.18 11.64
C ARG A 211 -2.78 -26.46 12.74
N SER A 212 -2.98 -27.15 13.83
CA SER A 212 -3.44 -26.61 15.11
C SER A 212 -2.34 -25.78 15.75
N SER A 213 -2.11 -24.59 15.21
CA SER A 213 -1.51 -23.48 15.93
C SER A 213 -2.62 -22.42 16.01
N GLY A 214 -2.95 -22.01 17.25
CA GLY A 214 -4.14 -21.20 17.52
C GLY A 214 -4.27 -20.00 16.60
N ASP A 215 -5.50 -19.52 16.40
CA ASP A 215 -5.86 -18.34 15.58
C ASP A 215 -5.04 -17.10 15.92
N ASP A 216 -4.41 -17.05 17.09
CA ASP A 216 -3.59 -15.93 17.58
C ASP A 216 -2.36 -15.61 16.72
N TYR A 217 -1.86 -16.55 15.89
CA TYR A 217 -0.70 -16.33 15.01
C TYR A 217 -1.05 -15.94 13.57
N ARG A 218 -2.31 -15.76 13.26
CA ARG A 218 -2.77 -15.41 11.89
C ARG A 218 -3.06 -13.93 11.71
N GLY A 219 -3.21 -13.17 12.79
CA GLY A 219 -3.46 -11.73 12.77
C GLY A 219 -2.24 -10.89 12.38
N ILE A 220 -2.39 -9.56 12.39
CA ILE A 220 -1.30 -8.65 12.03
C ILE A 220 -0.25 -8.52 13.15
N PHE A 221 -0.64 -8.73 14.41
CA PHE A 221 0.25 -8.67 15.57
C PHE A 221 0.64 -10.10 15.99
N ILE A 222 1.88 -10.49 15.73
CA ILE A 222 2.46 -11.71 16.24
C ILE A 222 3.81 -11.41 16.91
N PRO A 223 4.18 -12.13 17.98
CA PRO A 223 5.37 -11.82 18.78
C PRO A 223 6.69 -11.88 18.01
N THR A 224 6.73 -12.65 16.91
CA THR A 224 7.94 -12.90 16.11
C THR A 224 8.10 -11.97 14.92
N SER A 225 7.12 -11.07 14.68
CA SER A 225 7.10 -10.26 13.45
C SER A 225 7.35 -8.79 13.67
N TYR A 226 8.34 -8.24 12.99
CA TYR A 226 8.37 -6.82 12.73
C TYR A 226 7.22 -6.45 11.80
N LEU A 227 6.52 -5.38 12.13
CA LEU A 227 5.35 -4.90 11.39
C LEU A 227 5.64 -3.53 10.80
N PHE A 228 5.43 -3.41 9.49
CA PHE A 228 5.46 -2.16 8.74
C PHE A 228 4.13 -1.96 8.04
N LEU A 229 3.55 -0.78 8.19
CA LEU A 229 2.29 -0.40 7.56
C LEU A 229 2.47 0.94 6.85
N ALA A 230 2.16 0.99 5.57
CA ALA A 230 2.21 2.23 4.82
C ALA A 230 0.94 2.42 3.99
N GLY A 231 0.63 3.66 3.64
CA GLY A 231 -0.51 3.92 2.79
C GLY A 231 -1.00 5.35 2.79
N ASP A 232 -2.00 5.60 1.96
CA ASP A 232 -2.86 6.75 2.07
C ASP A 232 -3.84 6.52 3.23
N LEU A 233 -3.37 6.88 4.44
CA LEU A 233 -4.13 6.74 5.67
C LEU A 233 -5.21 7.82 5.81
N ASN A 234 -5.21 8.82 4.92
CA ASN A 234 -6.23 9.84 4.76
C ASN A 234 -6.51 10.70 6.01
N TYR A 235 -5.67 10.64 7.06
CA TYR A 235 -5.79 11.58 8.17
C TYR A 235 -5.46 12.98 7.71
N ARG A 236 -6.18 13.95 8.24
CA ARG A 236 -6.17 15.34 7.79
C ARG A 236 -5.65 16.26 8.88
N THR A 237 -5.57 17.55 8.56
CA THR A 237 -5.17 18.61 9.48
C THR A 237 -6.37 19.41 9.99
N SER A 238 -7.59 19.06 9.58
CA SER A 238 -8.84 19.66 10.04
C SER A 238 -9.98 18.65 9.99
N ASN A 239 -11.03 18.87 10.78
CA ASN A 239 -12.26 18.06 10.73
C ASN A 239 -13.29 18.60 9.72
N ALA A 240 -13.05 19.76 9.14
CA ALA A 240 -13.95 20.39 8.17
C ALA A 240 -13.15 20.85 6.93
N SER A 241 -13.84 20.92 5.79
CA SER A 241 -13.26 21.49 4.57
C SER A 241 -12.87 22.95 4.78
N PRO A 242 -11.80 23.44 4.11
CA PRO A 242 -11.38 24.83 4.25
C PRO A 242 -12.41 25.78 3.66
N ARG A 243 -12.46 26.98 4.21
CA ARG A 243 -13.16 28.13 3.64
C ARG A 243 -12.21 28.93 2.75
N SER A 244 -12.73 29.84 1.96
CA SER A 244 -11.90 30.66 1.04
C SER A 244 -10.81 31.45 1.76
N GLU A 245 -11.11 31.98 2.96
CA GLU A 245 -10.16 32.71 3.79
C GLU A 245 -9.05 31.85 4.38
N ASP A 246 -9.28 30.54 4.57
CA ASP A 246 -8.29 29.61 5.09
C ASP A 246 -7.15 29.34 4.10
N CYS A 247 -7.41 29.49 2.79
CA CYS A 247 -6.41 29.25 1.75
C CYS A 247 -5.19 30.19 1.87
N ALA A 248 -5.34 31.37 2.45
CA ALA A 248 -4.24 32.29 2.69
C ALA A 248 -3.22 31.76 3.73
N ARG A 249 -3.62 30.77 4.52
CA ARG A 249 -2.77 30.12 5.55
C ARG A 249 -2.15 28.80 5.09
N PHE A 250 -2.42 28.40 3.86
CA PHE A 250 -1.88 27.14 3.35
C PHE A 250 -0.36 27.21 3.25
N PRO A 251 0.34 26.10 3.56
CA PRO A 251 1.79 26.07 3.52
C PRO A 251 2.36 26.48 2.18
N GLN A 252 3.46 27.22 2.22
CA GLN A 252 4.21 27.66 1.06
C GLN A 252 5.62 27.10 1.10
N ALA A 253 6.23 26.90 -0.07
CA ALA A 253 7.64 26.54 -0.19
C ALA A 253 8.53 27.69 0.28
N GLU A 254 9.72 27.35 0.77
CA GLU A 254 10.82 28.29 1.05
C GLU A 254 10.49 29.44 2.02
N VAL A 255 9.50 29.25 2.90
CA VAL A 255 9.21 30.21 3.96
C VAL A 255 9.97 29.86 5.24
N ASP A 256 10.36 30.90 6.00
CA ASP A 256 11.00 30.75 7.30
C ASP A 256 10.12 29.93 8.27
N PRO A 257 10.71 29.06 9.13
CA PRO A 257 9.95 28.32 10.15
C PRO A 257 9.10 29.18 11.08
N ALA A 258 9.41 30.46 11.24
CA ALA A 258 8.63 31.41 12.02
C ALA A 258 7.41 31.96 11.25
N ASP A 259 7.36 31.85 9.92
CA ASP A 259 6.20 32.25 9.11
C ASP A 259 5.03 31.32 9.40
N PRO A 260 3.82 31.84 9.69
CA PRO A 260 2.63 31.01 9.90
C PRO A 260 2.29 30.05 8.75
N ARG A 261 2.81 30.30 7.54
CA ARG A 261 2.66 29.44 6.37
C ARG A 261 3.74 28.35 6.26
N HIS A 262 4.69 28.29 7.20
CA HIS A 262 5.59 27.13 7.25
C HIS A 262 4.80 25.90 7.64
N PHE A 263 5.01 24.77 6.93
CA PHE A 263 4.21 23.55 7.09
C PHE A 263 4.23 22.98 8.52
N SER A 264 5.27 23.25 9.30
CA SER A 264 5.38 22.77 10.69
C SER A 264 4.26 23.28 11.61
N HIS A 265 3.66 24.45 11.28
CA HIS A 265 2.53 24.97 12.05
C HIS A 265 1.27 24.13 11.78
N LEU A 266 1.03 23.77 10.51
CA LEU A 266 -0.11 22.93 10.15
C LEU A 266 0.06 21.48 10.62
N LEU A 267 1.29 20.97 10.70
CA LEU A 267 1.59 19.62 11.19
C LEU A 267 1.18 19.40 12.66
N LYS A 268 1.10 20.46 13.46
CA LYS A 268 0.60 20.36 14.85
C LYS A 268 -0.85 19.95 14.93
N GLU A 269 -1.63 20.18 13.87
CA GLU A 269 -3.04 19.85 13.75
C GLU A 269 -3.28 18.45 13.17
N ASP A 270 -2.20 17.68 12.90
CA ASP A 270 -2.31 16.36 12.27
C ASP A 270 -3.17 15.40 13.08
N GLN A 271 -4.22 14.91 12.44
CA GLN A 271 -5.18 14.00 13.06
C GLN A 271 -4.56 12.67 13.44
N LEU A 272 -3.68 12.08 12.60
CA LEU A 272 -3.08 10.77 12.89
C LEU A 272 -2.22 10.84 14.16
N THR A 273 -1.34 11.82 14.25
CA THR A 273 -0.50 12.04 15.44
C THR A 273 -1.37 12.19 16.70
N ARG A 274 -2.48 12.90 16.61
CA ARG A 274 -3.43 13.06 17.72
C ARG A 274 -4.11 11.75 18.11
N GLU A 275 -4.61 10.99 17.12
CA GLU A 275 -5.32 9.73 17.37
C GLU A 275 -4.36 8.65 17.95
N MET A 276 -3.13 8.56 17.45
CA MET A 276 -2.10 7.66 17.98
C MET A 276 -1.72 8.01 19.43
N ARG A 277 -1.44 9.28 19.73
CA ARG A 277 -1.13 9.74 21.10
C ARG A 277 -2.23 9.44 22.11
N GLN A 278 -3.48 9.40 21.66
CA GLN A 278 -4.64 9.09 22.48
C GLN A 278 -5.02 7.59 22.46
N SER A 279 -4.18 6.75 21.86
CA SER A 279 -4.40 5.31 21.73
C SER A 279 -5.77 4.97 21.15
N ARG A 280 -6.24 5.72 20.15
CA ARG A 280 -7.51 5.47 19.46
C ARG A 280 -7.31 4.79 18.09
N SER A 281 -6.10 4.82 17.56
CA SER A 281 -5.76 4.19 16.28
C SER A 281 -4.30 3.80 16.26
N PHE A 282 -3.92 2.84 15.40
CA PHE A 282 -2.56 2.37 15.18
C PHE A 282 -1.79 2.02 16.46
N HIS A 283 -2.47 1.34 17.39
CA HIS A 283 -1.95 0.94 18.70
C HIS A 283 -0.58 0.28 18.60
N GLY A 284 0.40 0.80 19.36
CA GLY A 284 1.75 0.25 19.43
C GLY A 284 2.65 0.55 18.23
N LEU A 285 2.13 1.17 17.18
CA LEU A 285 2.96 1.61 16.05
C LEU A 285 3.56 2.99 16.29
N SER A 286 4.71 3.22 15.70
CA SER A 286 5.45 4.48 15.72
C SER A 286 5.65 5.00 14.29
N GLU A 287 6.00 6.26 14.18
CA GLU A 287 6.36 6.93 12.93
C GLU A 287 7.64 7.74 13.12
N ALA A 288 8.48 7.77 12.11
CA ALA A 288 9.64 8.64 12.10
C ALA A 288 9.23 10.13 12.01
N PRO A 289 10.03 11.07 12.52
CA PRO A 289 9.70 12.50 12.47
C PRO A 289 9.42 12.99 11.04
N ILE A 290 8.31 13.68 10.87
CA ILE A 290 7.91 14.29 9.59
C ILE A 290 8.65 15.61 9.44
N THR A 291 9.51 15.70 8.43
CA THR A 291 10.31 16.89 8.10
C THR A 291 10.09 17.36 6.67
N PHE A 292 9.06 16.84 6.00
CA PHE A 292 8.71 17.10 4.61
C PHE A 292 7.33 17.78 4.51
N PRO A 293 7.03 18.42 3.35
CA PRO A 293 5.77 19.12 3.15
C PRO A 293 4.56 18.17 3.14
N PRO A 294 3.33 18.70 3.27
CA PRO A 294 2.11 17.92 3.08
C PRO A 294 2.13 17.16 1.75
N THR A 295 1.58 15.95 1.76
CA THR A 295 1.60 15.06 0.59
C THR A 295 0.38 15.21 -0.32
N TYR A 296 -0.67 15.87 0.15
CA TYR A 296 -1.98 16.01 -0.49
C TYR A 296 -2.64 17.36 -0.17
N LYS A 297 -3.43 18.04 -1.00
CA LYS A 297 -3.87 17.75 -2.35
C LYS A 297 -3.34 18.82 -3.31
N TYR A 298 -2.52 18.37 -4.26
CA TYR A 298 -1.96 19.26 -5.27
C TYR A 298 -2.94 19.49 -6.43
N THR A 299 -2.90 20.70 -7.01
CA THR A 299 -3.76 21.06 -8.17
C THR A 299 -3.28 20.45 -9.48
N ASN A 300 -4.12 20.49 -10.51
CA ASN A 300 -3.70 20.16 -11.87
C ASN A 300 -2.58 21.08 -12.37
N ALA A 301 -2.59 22.37 -11.97
CA ALA A 301 -1.52 23.30 -12.32
C ALA A 301 -0.16 22.86 -11.72
N ALA A 302 -0.14 22.42 -10.45
CA ALA A 302 1.06 21.82 -9.83
C ALA A 302 1.56 20.60 -10.60
N ARG A 303 0.67 19.68 -10.97
CA ARG A 303 0.99 18.48 -11.75
C ARG A 303 1.55 18.83 -13.15
N GLN A 304 0.98 19.84 -13.82
CA GLN A 304 1.51 20.32 -15.10
C GLN A 304 2.87 21.01 -14.95
N ALA A 305 3.11 21.75 -13.87
CA ALA A 305 4.41 22.33 -13.56
C ALA A 305 5.45 21.22 -13.30
N ALA A 306 5.09 20.19 -12.54
CA ALA A 306 5.91 19.00 -12.36
C ALA A 306 6.23 18.31 -13.69
N ALA A 307 5.26 18.20 -14.62
CA ALA A 307 5.50 17.62 -15.94
C ALA A 307 6.55 18.41 -16.76
N ARG A 308 6.57 19.72 -16.63
CA ARG A 308 7.54 20.61 -17.32
C ARG A 308 8.91 20.68 -16.63
N GLY A 309 9.04 20.14 -15.42
CA GLY A 309 10.25 20.27 -14.61
C GLY A 309 10.45 21.67 -14.00
N THR A 310 9.39 22.51 -13.96
CA THR A 310 9.42 23.89 -13.46
C THR A 310 8.79 24.04 -12.07
N GLY A 311 8.44 22.93 -11.42
CA GLY A 311 7.47 22.92 -10.33
C GLY A 311 8.02 22.92 -8.91
N SER A 312 9.20 23.47 -8.64
CA SER A 312 9.79 23.35 -7.30
C SER A 312 9.47 24.49 -6.33
N GLU A 313 9.11 25.68 -6.80
CA GLU A 313 9.12 26.87 -5.96
C GLU A 313 7.76 27.21 -5.32
N GLU A 314 6.64 26.79 -5.88
CA GLU A 314 5.32 27.05 -5.31
C GLU A 314 4.51 25.78 -5.11
N TRP A 315 4.00 25.57 -3.91
CA TRP A 315 3.07 24.49 -3.62
C TRP A 315 1.65 24.94 -3.95
N LEU A 316 1.14 24.50 -5.08
CA LEU A 316 -0.19 24.87 -5.57
C LEU A 316 -1.24 23.90 -5.02
N TRP A 317 -1.86 24.28 -3.93
CA TRP A 317 -2.89 23.51 -3.23
C TRP A 317 -4.28 23.72 -3.82
N THR A 318 -5.12 22.68 -3.77
CA THR A 318 -6.55 22.82 -4.04
C THR A 318 -7.22 23.62 -2.93
N SER A 319 -8.16 24.50 -3.27
CA SER A 319 -8.95 25.27 -2.29
C SER A 319 -10.02 24.44 -1.56
N THR A 320 -10.27 23.20 -2.00
CA THR A 320 -11.36 22.36 -1.48
C THR A 320 -10.91 21.37 -0.39
N ARG A 321 -9.59 21.30 -0.10
CA ARG A 321 -9.01 20.39 0.89
C ARG A 321 -7.88 21.07 1.65
N TRP A 322 -7.79 20.81 2.95
CA TRP A 322 -6.63 21.21 3.71
C TRP A 322 -5.40 20.42 3.26
N PRO A 323 -4.25 21.08 3.02
CA PRO A 323 -2.98 20.37 2.84
C PRO A 323 -2.74 19.44 4.03
N SER A 324 -2.45 18.17 3.74
CA SER A 324 -2.40 17.13 4.79
C SER A 324 -1.35 16.07 4.46
N TRP A 325 -0.86 15.37 5.48
CA TRP A 325 0.03 14.22 5.36
C TRP A 325 -0.82 12.95 5.34
N CYS A 326 -1.42 12.66 4.19
CA CYS A 326 -2.27 11.49 4.02
C CYS A 326 -1.46 10.20 3.86
N ASP A 327 -0.27 10.31 3.27
CA ASP A 327 0.61 9.21 2.87
C ASP A 327 1.67 9.01 3.95
N ARG A 328 1.64 7.87 4.66
CA ARG A 328 2.40 7.65 5.90
C ARG A 328 3.03 6.25 5.92
N VAL A 329 4.14 6.12 6.67
CA VAL A 329 4.77 4.82 6.96
C VAL A 329 4.90 4.68 8.48
N LEU A 330 4.23 3.67 9.02
CA LEU A 330 4.22 3.31 10.44
C LEU A 330 4.93 1.97 10.63
N TYR A 331 5.52 1.74 11.80
CA TYR A 331 6.22 0.49 12.10
C TYR A 331 6.18 0.15 13.58
N LEU A 332 6.30 -1.13 13.90
CA LEU A 332 6.51 -1.59 15.27
C LEU A 332 7.99 -1.39 15.60
N GLU A 333 8.29 -0.61 16.64
CA GLU A 333 9.68 -0.24 16.96
C GLU A 333 10.54 -1.42 17.40
N THR A 334 9.98 -2.29 18.23
CA THR A 334 10.67 -3.45 18.82
C THR A 334 9.75 -4.64 18.90
N LEU A 335 10.33 -5.84 18.88
CA LEU A 335 9.58 -7.05 19.20
C LEU A 335 9.39 -7.17 20.72
N PRO A 336 8.29 -7.76 21.20
CA PRO A 336 8.03 -7.96 22.61
C PRO A 336 9.16 -8.73 23.29
N GLY A 337 9.64 -8.23 24.43
CA GLY A 337 10.69 -8.89 25.22
C GLY A 337 12.12 -8.74 24.70
N LEU A 338 12.34 -8.01 23.62
CA LEU A 338 13.67 -7.63 23.15
C LEU A 338 14.06 -6.21 23.62
N GLY A 339 15.39 -5.98 23.82
CA GLY A 339 15.93 -4.71 24.27
C GLY A 339 16.09 -3.66 23.15
N GLU A 340 16.67 -2.53 23.49
CA GLU A 340 16.91 -1.41 22.55
C GLU A 340 17.76 -1.78 21.33
N GLU A 341 18.62 -2.79 21.45
CA GLU A 341 19.44 -3.33 20.35
C GLU A 341 18.61 -3.97 19.23
N ALA A 342 17.38 -4.40 19.53
CA ALA A 342 16.44 -4.97 18.57
C ALA A 342 15.44 -3.95 18.02
N ARG A 343 15.74 -2.66 18.18
CA ARG A 343 14.87 -1.57 17.71
C ARG A 343 15.09 -1.28 16.24
N VAL A 344 13.98 -1.16 15.48
CA VAL A 344 13.98 -0.62 14.12
C VAL A 344 14.55 0.80 14.14
N ARG A 345 15.51 1.08 13.27
CA ARG A 345 16.16 2.38 13.21
C ARG A 345 15.86 3.07 11.87
N PRO A 346 14.99 4.08 11.84
CA PRO A 346 14.81 4.94 10.67
C PRO A 346 16.12 5.60 10.27
N LEU A 347 16.44 5.55 9.00
CA LEU A 347 17.62 6.22 8.43
C LEU A 347 17.22 7.53 7.74
N LYS A 348 16.15 7.48 6.96
CA LYS A 348 15.59 8.65 6.29
C LYS A 348 14.10 8.42 6.05
N TYR A 349 13.29 9.43 6.33
CA TYR A 349 11.85 9.47 6.07
C TYR A 349 11.52 10.76 5.34
N ASN A 350 11.06 10.66 4.09
CA ASN A 350 10.85 11.84 3.27
C ASN A 350 9.79 11.62 2.20
N SER A 351 9.22 12.72 1.69
CA SER A 351 8.40 12.69 0.48
C SER A 351 9.27 12.88 -0.76
N LEU A 352 8.90 12.21 -1.84
CA LEU A 352 9.48 12.40 -3.16
C LEU A 352 8.91 13.67 -3.82
N PRO A 353 9.51 14.16 -4.92
CA PRO A 353 8.90 15.21 -5.73
C PRO A 353 7.48 14.85 -6.18
N LEU A 354 6.68 15.88 -6.50
CA LEU A 354 5.35 15.65 -7.07
C LEU A 354 5.46 15.05 -8.47
N PHE A 355 4.75 13.94 -8.71
CA PHE A 355 4.65 13.32 -10.03
C PHE A 355 3.42 13.84 -10.80
N PRO A 356 3.53 14.04 -12.13
CA PRO A 356 2.41 14.53 -12.95
C PRO A 356 1.17 13.66 -12.93
N THR A 357 1.34 12.38 -12.63
CA THR A 357 0.29 11.36 -12.68
C THR A 357 -0.62 11.35 -11.44
N SER A 358 -0.21 12.01 -10.35
CA SER A 358 -0.97 12.00 -9.09
C SER A 358 -1.10 13.39 -8.46
N ASP A 359 -2.13 13.59 -7.67
CA ASP A 359 -2.35 14.74 -6.78
C ASP A 359 -1.79 14.51 -5.37
N HIS A 360 -1.08 13.37 -5.19
CA HIS A 360 -0.28 13.03 -4.02
C HIS A 360 1.21 13.02 -4.30
N ARG A 361 2.04 13.26 -3.29
CA ARG A 361 3.46 12.92 -3.30
C ARG A 361 3.65 11.50 -2.76
N ALA A 362 4.56 10.74 -3.36
CA ALA A 362 5.02 9.51 -2.74
C ALA A 362 5.82 9.81 -1.47
N VAL A 363 5.75 8.91 -0.50
CA VAL A 363 6.52 8.99 0.75
C VAL A 363 7.30 7.70 0.93
N ALA A 364 8.56 7.80 1.36
CA ALA A 364 9.37 6.62 1.59
C ALA A 364 10.15 6.69 2.91
N LEU A 365 10.28 5.52 3.53
CA LEU A 365 11.08 5.25 4.71
C LEU A 365 12.24 4.33 4.33
N SER A 366 13.46 4.74 4.63
CA SER A 366 14.63 3.86 4.70
C SER A 366 14.91 3.52 6.16
N ALA A 367 15.13 2.25 6.49
CA ALA A 367 15.36 1.82 7.87
C ALA A 367 16.29 0.60 7.96
N PHE A 368 16.98 0.46 9.09
CA PHE A 368 17.58 -0.82 9.52
C PHE A 368 16.57 -1.60 10.34
N VAL A 369 16.39 -2.88 9.99
CA VAL A 369 15.54 -3.84 10.69
C VAL A 369 16.45 -4.87 11.32
N PRO A 370 16.57 -4.95 12.66
CA PRO A 370 17.38 -5.96 13.32
C PRO A 370 16.81 -7.37 13.09
N LEU A 371 17.69 -8.35 12.92
CA LEU A 371 17.32 -9.76 12.75
C LEU A 371 17.53 -10.51 14.07
N SER A 372 16.85 -10.06 15.11
CA SER A 372 16.87 -10.75 16.39
C SER A 372 15.86 -11.90 16.35
N SER A 373 16.36 -13.12 16.34
CA SER A 373 15.53 -14.29 16.46
C SER A 373 15.04 -14.47 17.91
N ARG A 374 13.76 -14.68 18.03
CA ARG A 374 13.02 -15.19 19.18
C ARG A 374 12.91 -14.27 20.39
N PRO A 375 11.71 -13.77 20.69
CA PRO A 375 11.39 -13.32 22.04
C PRO A 375 11.58 -14.49 23.01
N PRO A 376 11.99 -14.21 24.28
CA PRO A 376 12.04 -15.22 25.33
C PRO A 376 10.72 -15.99 25.41
N ALA A 377 10.79 -17.27 25.79
CA ALA A 377 9.60 -18.15 25.90
C ALA A 377 8.47 -17.58 26.80
N ASP A 378 8.82 -16.67 27.70
CA ASP A 378 7.91 -15.97 28.60
C ASP A 378 7.42 -14.60 28.08
N ALA A 379 7.75 -14.21 26.84
CA ALA A 379 7.22 -12.97 26.27
C ALA A 379 5.70 -13.12 26.12
N THR A 380 4.99 -12.52 27.06
CA THR A 380 3.55 -12.34 26.98
C THR A 380 3.22 -11.83 25.58
N GLN A 381 2.29 -12.52 24.92
CA GLN A 381 1.79 -12.19 23.58
C GLN A 381 1.74 -10.68 23.38
N SER A 382 2.27 -10.19 22.26
CA SER A 382 1.94 -8.84 21.82
C SER A 382 0.42 -8.78 21.71
N ALA A 383 -0.23 -8.24 22.75
CA ALA A 383 -1.68 -8.25 22.82
C ALA A 383 -2.20 -7.43 21.66
N SER A 384 -2.77 -8.10 20.66
CA SER A 384 -3.52 -7.43 19.62
C SER A 384 -4.58 -6.52 20.27
N PRO A 385 -4.75 -5.26 19.86
CA PRO A 385 -5.73 -4.36 20.45
C PRO A 385 -7.18 -4.83 20.22
N PHE A 386 -7.40 -5.72 19.26
CA PHE A 386 -8.70 -6.30 18.93
C PHE A 386 -8.53 -7.77 18.58
N GLN A 387 -9.54 -8.59 18.91
CA GLN A 387 -9.57 -10.01 18.56
C GLN A 387 -9.90 -10.19 17.08
N ILE A 388 -9.44 -11.29 16.49
CA ILE A 388 -9.79 -11.68 15.12
C ILE A 388 -11.30 -11.96 15.07
N ASP A 389 -11.96 -11.36 14.08
CA ASP A 389 -13.38 -11.60 13.79
C ASP A 389 -13.53 -13.04 13.25
N PRO A 390 -14.26 -13.95 13.94
CA PRO A 390 -14.41 -15.33 13.49
C PRO A 390 -15.07 -15.46 12.12
N GLU A 391 -15.81 -14.43 11.68
CA GLU A 391 -16.46 -14.39 10.36
C GLU A 391 -15.61 -13.73 9.27
N TRP A 392 -14.34 -13.41 9.53
CA TRP A 392 -13.46 -12.69 8.60
C TRP A 392 -13.44 -13.31 7.19
N ALA A 393 -13.38 -14.63 7.08
CA ALA A 393 -13.30 -15.35 5.81
C ALA A 393 -14.59 -15.22 4.99
N SER A 394 -15.75 -15.43 5.64
CA SER A 394 -17.06 -15.30 4.99
C SER A 394 -17.34 -13.86 4.55
N LYS A 395 -16.95 -12.88 5.35
CA LYS A 395 -17.05 -11.45 5.02
C LYS A 395 -16.16 -11.08 3.83
N ARG A 396 -14.92 -11.60 3.79
CA ARG A 396 -14.00 -11.41 2.66
C ARG A 396 -14.57 -11.98 1.37
N GLU A 397 -15.07 -13.22 1.41
CA GLU A 397 -15.66 -13.87 0.24
C GLU A 397 -16.92 -13.11 -0.25
N ALA A 398 -17.79 -12.72 0.66
CA ALA A 398 -18.99 -11.95 0.31
C ALA A 398 -18.63 -10.59 -0.32
N ALA A 399 -17.59 -9.91 0.19
CA ALA A 399 -17.10 -8.68 -0.39
C ALA A 399 -16.54 -8.91 -1.80
N ARG A 400 -15.75 -9.97 -2.01
CA ARG A 400 -15.17 -10.32 -3.31
C ARG A 400 -16.22 -10.59 -4.36
N ARG A 401 -17.29 -11.30 -4.04
CA ARG A 401 -18.43 -11.50 -4.95
C ARG A 401 -19.07 -10.18 -5.40
N LYS A 402 -19.24 -9.23 -4.47
CA LYS A 402 -19.77 -7.89 -4.78
C LYS A 402 -18.81 -7.10 -5.67
N GLU A 403 -17.50 -7.16 -5.39
CA GLU A 403 -16.46 -6.52 -6.20
C GLU A 403 -16.51 -7.00 -7.65
N LEU A 404 -16.61 -8.30 -7.88
CA LEU A 404 -16.73 -8.86 -9.22
C LEU A 404 -17.97 -8.33 -9.95
N VAL A 405 -19.14 -8.31 -9.29
CA VAL A 405 -20.37 -7.75 -9.89
C VAL A 405 -20.19 -6.26 -10.22
N VAL A 406 -19.71 -5.48 -9.26
CA VAL A 406 -19.48 -4.04 -9.48
C VAL A 406 -18.39 -3.82 -10.53
N GLY A 407 -17.34 -4.62 -10.54
CA GLY A 407 -16.27 -4.58 -11.53
C GLY A 407 -16.80 -4.84 -12.96
N CYS A 408 -17.59 -5.88 -13.14
CA CYS A 408 -18.23 -6.18 -14.43
C CYS A 408 -19.14 -5.03 -14.89
N LEU A 409 -20.02 -4.52 -14.02
CA LEU A 409 -20.92 -3.42 -14.35
C LEU A 409 -20.13 -2.13 -14.68
N ALA A 410 -19.09 -1.83 -13.90
CA ALA A 410 -18.24 -0.68 -14.14
C ALA A 410 -17.41 -0.84 -15.43
N TYR A 411 -16.94 -2.05 -15.74
CA TYR A 411 -16.25 -2.34 -16.99
C TYR A 411 -17.16 -2.07 -18.19
N LEU A 412 -18.37 -2.66 -18.18
CA LEU A 412 -19.34 -2.49 -19.25
C LEU A 412 -19.78 -1.04 -19.45
N GLY A 413 -19.99 -0.29 -18.35
CA GLY A 413 -20.55 1.06 -18.42
C GLY A 413 -19.52 2.21 -18.48
N LEU A 414 -18.28 2.00 -17.99
CA LEU A 414 -17.30 3.07 -17.79
C LEU A 414 -16.02 2.91 -18.62
N THR A 415 -15.81 1.74 -19.27
CA THR A 415 -14.65 1.54 -20.14
C THR A 415 -15.03 1.59 -21.60
N TRP A 416 -14.07 1.93 -22.46
CA TRP A 416 -14.28 1.96 -23.92
C TRP A 416 -14.57 0.55 -24.46
N GLU A 417 -13.81 -0.42 -24.00
CA GLU A 417 -13.96 -1.84 -24.40
C GLU A 417 -15.33 -2.41 -23.99
N GLY A 418 -15.76 -2.12 -22.76
CA GLY A 418 -17.05 -2.54 -22.26
C GLY A 418 -18.23 -1.91 -23.02
N ASN A 419 -18.14 -0.61 -23.30
CA ASN A 419 -19.13 0.07 -24.14
C ASN A 419 -19.19 -0.53 -25.55
N GLY A 420 -18.04 -0.85 -26.14
CA GLY A 420 -17.97 -1.56 -27.43
C GLY A 420 -18.67 -2.91 -27.39
N LEU A 421 -18.47 -3.71 -26.34
CA LEU A 421 -19.15 -4.98 -26.14
C LEU A 421 -20.67 -4.82 -25.99
N LEU A 422 -21.13 -3.82 -25.26
CA LEU A 422 -22.57 -3.54 -25.12
C LEU A 422 -23.20 -3.19 -26.46
N VAL A 423 -22.58 -2.32 -27.25
CA VAL A 423 -23.07 -1.95 -28.58
C VAL A 423 -23.10 -3.16 -29.50
N ALA A 424 -22.02 -3.96 -29.54
CA ALA A 424 -21.97 -5.17 -30.35
C ALA A 424 -23.05 -6.18 -29.94
N SER A 425 -23.31 -6.35 -28.64
CA SER A 425 -24.36 -7.23 -28.12
C SER A 425 -25.75 -6.77 -28.56
N VAL A 426 -26.03 -5.46 -28.47
CA VAL A 426 -27.32 -4.89 -28.91
C VAL A 426 -27.52 -5.12 -30.42
N ILE A 427 -26.50 -4.88 -31.24
CA ILE A 427 -26.54 -5.10 -32.69
C ILE A 427 -26.79 -6.61 -32.99
N GLY A 428 -26.08 -7.49 -32.28
CA GLY A 428 -26.24 -8.94 -32.43
C GLY A 428 -27.65 -9.42 -32.08
N VAL A 429 -28.22 -8.97 -30.97
CA VAL A 429 -29.56 -9.28 -30.53
C VAL A 429 -30.62 -8.78 -31.55
N LEU A 430 -30.47 -7.53 -32.00
CA LEU A 430 -31.38 -6.96 -33.02
C LEU A 430 -31.27 -7.71 -34.34
N GLY A 431 -30.06 -8.07 -34.79
CA GLY A 431 -29.84 -8.87 -36.00
C GLY A 431 -30.47 -10.26 -35.90
N ALA A 432 -30.24 -10.96 -34.79
CA ALA A 432 -30.86 -12.27 -34.53
C ALA A 432 -32.39 -12.17 -34.50
N TRP A 433 -32.95 -11.14 -33.86
CA TRP A 433 -34.38 -10.89 -33.81
C TRP A 433 -34.97 -10.66 -35.22
N LEU A 434 -34.29 -9.85 -36.06
CA LEU A 434 -34.74 -9.60 -37.43
C LEU A 434 -34.71 -10.87 -38.27
N VAL A 435 -33.69 -11.71 -38.17
CA VAL A 435 -33.59 -12.99 -38.88
C VAL A 435 -34.72 -13.94 -38.45
N LEU A 436 -34.90 -14.10 -37.13
CA LEU A 436 -36.00 -14.94 -36.61
C LEU A 436 -37.37 -14.43 -37.07
N ARG A 437 -37.62 -13.13 -37.00
CA ARG A 437 -38.87 -12.53 -37.50
C ARG A 437 -39.11 -12.79 -38.99
N SER A 438 -38.03 -12.73 -39.79
CA SER A 438 -38.12 -13.02 -41.22
C SER A 438 -38.49 -14.50 -41.48
N LEU A 439 -37.90 -15.42 -40.71
CA LEU A 439 -38.16 -16.87 -40.83
C LEU A 439 -39.56 -17.27 -40.36
N PHE A 440 -40.15 -16.59 -39.39
CA PHE A 440 -41.50 -16.87 -38.91
C PHE A 440 -42.61 -16.16 -39.71
N ASN A 441 -42.26 -15.18 -40.53
CA ASN A 441 -43.22 -14.45 -41.37
C ASN A 441 -43.15 -14.88 -42.85
N ALA A 442 -42.27 -15.83 -43.18
CA ALA A 442 -42.21 -16.54 -44.46
C ALA A 442 -42.93 -17.91 -44.37
#